data_8ff0632222506b3e6e31b731697d7691
#
_entry.id   8ff0632222506b3e6e31b731697d7691
#
_cell.length_a   1.000
_cell.length_b   1.000
_cell.length_c   1.000
_cell.angle_alpha   90.00
_cell.angle_beta   90.00
_cell.angle_gamma   90.00
#
_symmetry.space_group_name_H-M   'P 1'
#
loop_
_entity.id
_entity.type
_entity.pdbx_description
1 polymer ?
#
loop_
_entity_poly.entity_id
_entity_poly.type
_entity_poly.pdbx_seq_one_letter_code
_entity_poly.pdbx_strand_id
1 'polypeptide(L)'
;AAAHAPRIHDGKISVGESNVRWCSDGFEISCHNREKVRVAFSLDCCDREAMSWVATTKGISSELIRDLMLQALEDRFGAVEGAPHPIEWLTDNGSCYTAQNTRSFAKDIGLKPLTTAICSPQSNGMAESFVKTFKRDYVAFGDLSDARTVMAQLPKWFDHYNEVHPHSALKYLSPRMFWRGI
;
A
#
# COMPACT_ATOMS: atom_id res chain seq x y z
N ALA A 1 -37.01 16.47 18.01
CA ALA A 1 -35.68 15.88 18.15
C ALA A 1 -35.23 15.41 16.79
N ALA A 2 -34.27 16.14 16.17
CA ALA A 2 -33.70 15.75 14.90
C ALA A 2 -32.80 14.52 15.13
N ALA A 3 -33.16 13.42 14.48
CA ALA A 3 -32.33 12.24 14.47
C ALA A 3 -30.98 12.60 13.80
N HIS A 4 -29.91 12.53 14.56
CA HIS A 4 -28.57 12.67 14.01
C HIS A 4 -28.32 11.47 13.07
N ALA A 5 -28.18 11.75 11.79
CA ALA A 5 -27.71 10.74 10.85
C ALA A 5 -26.36 10.23 11.33
N PRO A 6 -26.12 8.91 11.32
CA PRO A 6 -24.84 8.37 11.73
C PRO A 6 -23.74 8.97 10.87
N ARG A 7 -22.71 9.53 11.52
CA ARG A 7 -21.51 9.99 10.82
C ARG A 7 -20.85 8.80 10.15
N ILE A 8 -20.96 8.73 8.83
CA ILE A 8 -20.49 7.61 8.01
C ILE A 8 -18.97 7.53 7.94
N HIS A 9 -18.22 8.47 8.55
CA HIS A 9 -16.75 8.50 8.43
C HIS A 9 -16.08 8.80 9.77
N ASP A 10 -15.82 7.75 10.53
CA ASP A 10 -14.90 7.81 11.67
C ASP A 10 -13.42 7.83 11.25
N GLY A 11 -13.11 8.18 10.01
CA GLY A 11 -11.73 8.16 9.50
C GLY A 11 -11.09 6.76 9.46
N LYS A 12 -11.84 5.71 9.69
CA LYS A 12 -11.34 4.34 9.63
C LYS A 12 -11.31 3.86 8.20
N ILE A 13 -10.10 3.68 7.66
CA ILE A 13 -9.88 3.10 6.34
C ILE A 13 -9.99 1.57 6.41
N SER A 14 -9.79 0.99 7.59
CA SER A 14 -9.84 -0.44 7.81
C SER A 14 -11.24 -1.01 7.55
N VAL A 15 -11.27 -2.19 6.95
CA VAL A 15 -12.48 -2.97 6.68
C VAL A 15 -12.42 -4.31 7.42
N GLY A 16 -13.58 -4.95 7.61
CA GLY A 16 -13.69 -6.19 8.39
C GLY A 16 -13.19 -7.45 7.68
N GLU A 17 -12.97 -7.40 6.38
CA GLU A 17 -12.57 -8.53 5.54
C GLU A 17 -11.40 -8.18 4.64
N SER A 18 -10.53 -9.16 4.40
CA SER A 18 -9.45 -9.05 3.44
C SER A 18 -9.98 -9.01 2.00
N ASN A 19 -9.23 -8.35 1.12
CA ASN A 19 -9.54 -8.24 -0.31
C ASN A 19 -10.87 -7.53 -0.63
N VAL A 20 -11.29 -6.63 0.23
CA VAL A 20 -12.42 -5.71 0.00
C VAL A 20 -11.91 -4.34 -0.40
N ARG A 21 -10.91 -3.83 0.31
CA ARG A 21 -10.27 -2.56 0.00
C ARG A 21 -8.76 -2.68 0.18
N TRP A 22 -8.06 -2.25 -0.84
CA TRP A 22 -6.62 -2.04 -0.84
C TRP A 22 -6.31 -0.55 -0.89
N CYS A 23 -5.23 -0.14 -0.26
CA CYS A 23 -4.73 1.23 -0.39
C CYS A 23 -3.31 1.24 -0.92
N SER A 24 -2.94 2.32 -1.58
CA SER A 24 -1.61 2.51 -2.14
C SER A 24 -1.12 3.93 -1.90
N ASP A 25 0.18 4.05 -1.67
CA ASP A 25 0.88 5.31 -1.56
C ASP A 25 2.36 5.09 -1.91
N GLY A 26 3.14 6.13 -1.84
CA GLY A 26 4.57 6.08 -2.08
C GLY A 26 5.35 6.84 -1.03
N PHE A 27 6.63 6.54 -0.94
CA PHE A 27 7.57 7.26 -0.09
C PHE A 27 8.95 7.30 -0.73
N GLU A 28 9.81 8.15 -0.19
CA GLU A 28 11.15 8.37 -0.69
C GLU A 28 12.18 8.05 0.38
N ILE A 29 13.25 7.39 -0.03
CA ILE A 29 14.43 7.13 0.80
C ILE A 29 15.59 7.92 0.22
N SER A 30 16.18 8.81 1.04
CA SER A 30 17.37 9.58 0.65
C SER A 30 18.64 8.82 1.04
N CYS A 31 19.49 8.58 0.06
CA CYS A 31 20.78 7.92 0.26
C CYS A 31 21.87 8.92 0.65
N HIS A 32 22.96 8.43 1.26
CA HIS A 32 24.09 9.25 1.68
C HIS A 32 24.83 9.88 0.49
N ASN A 33 24.82 9.23 -0.66
CA ASN A 33 25.40 9.75 -1.90
C ASN A 33 24.49 10.71 -2.67
N ARG A 34 23.37 11.15 -2.06
CA ARG A 34 22.34 12.04 -2.63
C ARG A 34 21.40 11.39 -3.65
N GLU A 35 21.58 10.13 -3.97
CA GLU A 35 20.56 9.41 -4.72
C GLU A 35 19.27 9.29 -3.89
N LYS A 36 18.16 9.13 -4.60
CA LYS A 36 16.85 8.90 -3.97
C LYS A 36 16.22 7.64 -4.53
N VAL A 37 15.67 6.84 -3.65
CA VAL A 37 14.85 5.68 -4.02
C VAL A 37 13.41 6.00 -3.71
N ARG A 38 12.55 5.92 -4.71
CA ARG A 38 11.12 6.10 -4.56
C ARG A 38 10.44 4.74 -4.61
N VAL A 39 9.59 4.51 -3.62
CA VAL A 39 8.90 3.23 -3.44
C VAL A 39 7.40 3.50 -3.47
N ALA A 40 6.67 2.73 -4.26
CA ALA A 40 5.23 2.65 -4.15
C ALA A 40 4.83 1.27 -3.64
N PHE A 41 3.78 1.18 -2.87
CA PHE A 41 3.34 -0.05 -2.22
C PHE A 41 1.82 -0.16 -2.22
N SER A 42 1.33 -1.36 -2.00
CA SER A 42 -0.08 -1.62 -1.78
C SER A 42 -0.30 -2.40 -0.48
N LEU A 43 -1.32 -2.01 0.26
CA LEU A 43 -1.72 -2.68 1.51
C LEU A 43 -3.15 -3.17 1.41
N ASP A 44 -3.42 -4.31 2.04
CA ASP A 44 -4.79 -4.69 2.36
C ASP A 44 -5.26 -3.92 3.59
N CYS A 45 -6.43 -3.29 3.50
CA CYS A 45 -6.94 -2.44 4.60
C CYS A 45 -7.49 -3.25 5.79
N CYS A 46 -7.59 -4.56 5.69
CA CYS A 46 -7.97 -5.46 6.78
C CYS A 46 -6.75 -6.10 7.43
N ASP A 47 -6.03 -6.95 6.70
CA ASP A 47 -4.89 -7.71 7.24
C ASP A 47 -3.56 -6.97 7.22
N ARG A 48 -3.49 -5.83 6.53
CA ARG A 48 -2.32 -4.93 6.48
C ARG A 48 -1.08 -5.51 5.81
N GLU A 49 -1.21 -6.61 5.08
CA GLU A 49 -0.11 -7.11 4.28
C GLU A 49 0.29 -6.07 3.23
N ALA A 50 1.59 -5.82 3.10
CA ALA A 50 2.15 -5.12 1.96
C ALA A 50 2.24 -6.13 0.80
N MET A 51 1.18 -6.19 0.00
CA MET A 51 1.00 -7.22 -1.02
C MET A 51 1.93 -7.04 -2.21
N SER A 52 2.29 -5.82 -2.50
CA SER A 52 3.19 -5.49 -3.60
C SER A 52 3.94 -4.20 -3.34
N TRP A 53 5.07 -4.06 -3.98
CA TRP A 53 5.85 -2.83 -3.99
C TRP A 53 6.69 -2.73 -5.26
N VAL A 54 6.97 -1.50 -5.67
CA VAL A 54 7.88 -1.17 -6.77
C VAL A 54 8.84 -0.08 -6.31
N ALA A 55 10.05 -0.07 -6.84
CA ALA A 55 11.05 0.91 -6.48
C ALA A 55 11.79 1.41 -7.72
N THR A 56 12.15 2.69 -7.70
CA THR A 56 12.85 3.35 -8.80
C THR A 56 13.69 4.51 -8.28
N THR A 57 14.73 4.87 -9.00
CA THR A 57 15.49 6.09 -8.75
C THR A 57 14.92 7.30 -9.51
N LYS A 58 13.89 7.06 -10.30
CA LYS A 58 13.14 8.08 -11.05
C LYS A 58 11.82 8.40 -10.37
N GLY A 59 11.00 9.24 -10.96
CA GLY A 59 9.62 9.45 -10.49
C GLY A 59 8.76 8.20 -10.67
N ILE A 60 7.81 7.99 -9.78
CA ILE A 60 6.84 6.90 -9.90
C ILE A 60 5.95 7.19 -11.13
N SER A 61 5.97 6.30 -12.09
CA SER A 61 5.17 6.40 -13.32
C SER A 61 3.85 5.66 -13.21
N SER A 62 2.90 5.99 -14.07
CA SER A 62 1.65 5.25 -14.22
C SER A 62 1.89 3.77 -14.56
N GLU A 63 2.92 3.49 -15.34
CA GLU A 63 3.31 2.12 -15.69
C GLU A 63 3.73 1.32 -14.45
N LEU A 64 4.54 1.91 -13.56
CA LEU A 64 4.91 1.27 -12.29
C LEU A 64 3.69 1.01 -11.39
N ILE A 65 2.72 1.90 -11.40
CA ILE A 65 1.48 1.69 -10.64
C ILE A 65 0.65 0.54 -11.22
N ARG A 66 0.62 0.39 -12.55
CA ARG A 66 -0.03 -0.77 -13.18
C ARG A 66 0.66 -2.08 -12.79
N ASP A 67 2.00 -2.10 -12.78
CA ASP A 67 2.77 -3.26 -12.30
C ASP A 67 2.46 -3.57 -10.83
N LEU A 68 2.35 -2.53 -10.01
CA LEU A 68 2.00 -2.65 -8.59
C LEU A 68 0.64 -3.32 -8.39
N MET A 69 -0.36 -2.94 -9.17
CA MET A 69 -1.70 -3.53 -9.16
C MET A 69 -1.67 -5.01 -9.55
N LEU A 70 -0.97 -5.35 -10.62
CA LEU A 70 -0.84 -6.73 -11.08
C LEU A 70 -0.13 -7.61 -10.05
N GLN A 71 0.95 -7.12 -9.45
CA GLN A 71 1.67 -7.85 -8.40
C GLN A 71 0.77 -8.11 -7.18
N ALA A 72 -0.07 -7.15 -6.81
CA ALA A 72 -1.02 -7.34 -5.71
C ALA A 72 -2.03 -8.45 -6.01
N LEU A 73 -2.57 -8.48 -7.22
CA LEU A 73 -3.47 -9.55 -7.66
C LEU A 73 -2.77 -10.91 -7.67
N GLU A 74 -1.56 -10.98 -8.17
CA GLU A 74 -0.78 -12.22 -8.20
C GLU A 74 -0.45 -12.72 -6.78
N ASP A 75 -0.12 -11.81 -5.88
CA ASP A 75 0.15 -12.15 -4.47
C ASP A 75 -1.08 -12.78 -3.80
N ARG A 76 -2.25 -12.23 -4.07
CA ARG A 76 -3.50 -12.64 -3.41
C ARG A 76 -4.22 -13.80 -4.09
N PHE A 77 -4.19 -13.87 -5.39
CA PHE A 77 -5.01 -14.79 -6.17
C PHE A 77 -4.21 -15.67 -7.14
N GLY A 78 -2.88 -15.52 -7.18
CA GLY A 78 -2.04 -16.20 -8.15
C GLY A 78 -2.16 -15.60 -9.56
N ALA A 79 -1.77 -16.36 -10.58
CA ALA A 79 -1.83 -15.92 -11.97
C ALA A 79 -3.28 -15.89 -12.44
N VAL A 80 -3.91 -14.71 -12.39
CA VAL A 80 -5.29 -14.48 -12.79
C VAL A 80 -5.38 -13.34 -13.80
N GLU A 81 -6.43 -13.35 -14.62
CA GLU A 81 -6.69 -12.27 -15.57
C GLU A 81 -7.22 -10.99 -14.90
N GLY A 82 -7.78 -11.13 -13.69
CA GLY A 82 -8.31 -10.02 -12.91
C GLY A 82 -8.78 -10.48 -11.53
N ALA A 83 -9.26 -9.53 -10.75
CA ALA A 83 -9.80 -9.83 -9.43
C ALA A 83 -11.07 -10.71 -9.55
N PRO A 84 -11.23 -11.73 -8.68
CA PRO A 84 -12.40 -12.60 -8.72
C PRO A 84 -13.71 -11.92 -8.31
N HIS A 85 -13.59 -10.75 -7.67
CA HIS A 85 -14.69 -9.87 -7.30
C HIS A 85 -14.17 -8.42 -7.28
N PRO A 86 -15.02 -7.39 -7.31
CA PRO A 86 -14.57 -6.01 -7.26
C PRO A 86 -13.83 -5.71 -5.95
N ILE A 87 -12.66 -5.08 -6.07
CA ILE A 87 -11.85 -4.64 -4.93
C ILE A 87 -11.61 -3.14 -5.05
N GLU A 88 -11.86 -2.40 -3.98
CA GLU A 88 -11.58 -0.98 -3.95
C GLU A 88 -10.07 -0.72 -3.90
N TRP A 89 -9.61 0.20 -4.75
CA TRP A 89 -8.22 0.65 -4.82
C TRP A 89 -8.16 2.12 -4.42
N LEU A 90 -7.80 2.36 -3.15
CA LEU A 90 -7.80 3.68 -2.54
C LEU A 90 -6.42 4.34 -2.64
N THR A 91 -6.36 5.52 -3.24
CA THR A 91 -5.12 6.27 -3.42
C THR A 91 -5.35 7.76 -3.12
N ASP A 92 -4.27 8.53 -3.07
CA ASP A 92 -4.36 9.98 -3.10
C ASP A 92 -4.63 10.49 -4.54
N ASN A 93 -4.61 11.80 -4.73
CA ASN A 93 -4.84 12.44 -6.04
C ASN A 93 -3.56 12.61 -6.87
N GLY A 94 -2.50 11.87 -6.57
CA GLY A 94 -1.25 11.91 -7.33
C GLY A 94 -1.46 11.55 -8.80
N SER A 95 -0.71 12.21 -9.69
CA SER A 95 -0.88 12.06 -11.14
C SER A 95 -0.68 10.64 -11.65
N CYS A 96 0.22 9.86 -11.04
CA CYS A 96 0.44 8.46 -11.40
C CYS A 96 -0.78 7.57 -11.13
N TYR A 97 -1.62 7.94 -10.15
CA TYR A 97 -2.86 7.22 -9.81
C TYR A 97 -4.06 7.70 -10.61
N THR A 98 -4.14 9.01 -10.86
CA THR A 98 -5.31 9.63 -11.51
C THR A 98 -5.24 9.64 -13.02
N ALA A 99 -4.08 9.31 -13.61
CA ALA A 99 -3.94 9.18 -15.05
C ALA A 99 -5.00 8.25 -15.63
N GLN A 100 -5.63 8.66 -16.72
CA GLN A 100 -6.75 7.93 -17.31
C GLN A 100 -6.39 6.49 -17.67
N ASN A 101 -5.20 6.25 -18.20
CA ASN A 101 -4.73 4.90 -18.54
C ASN A 101 -4.57 4.02 -17.29
N THR A 102 -4.14 4.58 -16.16
CA THR A 102 -4.04 3.86 -14.89
C THR A 102 -5.42 3.47 -14.37
N ARG A 103 -6.36 4.40 -14.41
CA ARG A 103 -7.75 4.16 -13.96
C ARG A 103 -8.47 3.17 -14.85
N SER A 104 -8.30 3.26 -16.14
CA SER A 104 -8.89 2.32 -17.10
C SER A 104 -8.31 0.92 -16.90
N PHE A 105 -7.01 0.81 -16.73
CA PHE A 105 -6.34 -0.45 -16.46
C PHE A 105 -6.84 -1.09 -15.15
N ALA A 106 -6.97 -0.30 -14.08
CA ALA A 106 -7.50 -0.78 -12.81
C ALA A 106 -8.90 -1.40 -12.97
N LYS A 107 -9.77 -0.73 -13.70
CA LYS A 107 -11.12 -1.23 -13.99
C LYS A 107 -11.09 -2.52 -14.81
N ASP A 108 -10.22 -2.61 -15.78
CA ASP A 108 -10.08 -3.79 -16.65
C ASP A 108 -9.66 -5.03 -15.85
N ILE A 109 -8.90 -4.88 -14.79
CA ILE A 109 -8.46 -5.98 -13.93
C ILE A 109 -9.33 -6.17 -12.67
N GLY A 110 -10.49 -5.51 -12.61
CA GLY A 110 -11.46 -5.69 -11.52
C GLY A 110 -11.22 -4.85 -10.26
N LEU A 111 -10.33 -3.87 -10.33
CA LEU A 111 -10.14 -2.91 -9.24
C LEU A 111 -11.06 -1.69 -9.46
N LYS A 112 -11.56 -1.16 -8.36
CA LYS A 112 -12.39 0.05 -8.36
C LYS A 112 -11.58 1.22 -7.81
N PRO A 113 -11.05 2.12 -8.66
CA PRO A 113 -10.27 3.26 -8.21
C PRO A 113 -11.10 4.20 -7.37
N LEU A 114 -10.61 4.53 -6.18
CA LEU A 114 -11.14 5.55 -5.29
C LEU A 114 -10.00 6.51 -4.92
N THR A 115 -10.30 7.80 -4.90
CA THR A 115 -9.35 8.79 -4.41
C THR A 115 -9.79 9.34 -3.07
N THR A 116 -8.82 9.63 -2.19
CA THR A 116 -9.11 10.31 -0.93
C THR A 116 -9.50 11.75 -1.22
N ALA A 117 -10.48 12.26 -0.49
CA ALA A 117 -10.86 13.68 -0.62
C ALA A 117 -9.67 14.56 -0.17
N ILE A 118 -9.39 15.61 -0.94
CA ILE A 118 -8.28 16.55 -0.71
C ILE A 118 -8.29 17.14 0.71
N CYS A 119 -9.47 17.24 1.31
CA CYS A 119 -9.69 17.85 2.65
C CYS A 119 -9.88 16.81 3.76
N SER A 120 -9.55 15.54 3.52
CA SER A 120 -9.72 14.47 4.52
C SER A 120 -8.37 13.85 4.86
N PRO A 121 -7.57 14.47 5.76
CA PRO A 121 -6.26 13.95 6.11
C PRO A 121 -6.30 12.56 6.76
N GLN A 122 -7.46 12.13 7.24
CA GLN A 122 -7.63 10.82 7.88
C GLN A 122 -7.85 9.68 6.87
N SER A 123 -8.16 9.99 5.62
CA SER A 123 -8.52 8.98 4.60
C SER A 123 -7.33 8.14 4.13
N ASN A 124 -6.09 8.58 4.38
CA ASN A 124 -4.86 7.86 4.02
C ASN A 124 -4.02 7.47 5.24
N GLY A 125 -4.64 7.46 6.42
CA GLY A 125 -3.95 7.22 7.69
C GLY A 125 -3.25 5.87 7.78
N MET A 126 -3.79 4.82 7.14
CA MET A 126 -3.17 3.50 7.13
C MET A 126 -1.87 3.50 6.31
N ALA A 127 -1.88 4.11 5.13
CA ALA A 127 -0.69 4.25 4.29
C ALA A 127 0.37 5.12 4.99
N GLU A 128 -0.02 6.23 5.60
CA GLU A 128 0.89 7.09 6.38
C GLU A 128 1.51 6.35 7.57
N SER A 129 0.71 5.59 8.30
CA SER A 129 1.17 4.75 9.41
C SER A 129 2.17 3.70 8.94
N PHE A 130 1.90 3.05 7.81
CA PHE A 130 2.84 2.10 7.20
C PHE A 130 4.18 2.78 6.88
N VAL A 131 4.18 3.91 6.21
CA VAL A 131 5.40 4.65 5.84
C VAL A 131 6.20 5.02 7.08
N LYS A 132 5.54 5.53 8.11
CA LYS A 132 6.18 5.89 9.37
C LYS A 132 6.84 4.68 10.04
N THR A 133 6.13 3.57 10.14
CA THR A 133 6.65 2.32 10.70
C THR A 133 7.80 1.77 9.89
N PHE A 134 7.66 1.73 8.58
CA PHE A 134 8.68 1.19 7.69
C PHE A 134 9.98 1.99 7.74
N LYS A 135 9.89 3.30 7.74
CA LYS A 135 11.06 4.17 7.88
C LYS A 135 11.72 4.04 9.26
N ARG A 136 10.93 4.00 10.32
CA ARG A 136 11.44 3.91 11.69
C ARG A 136 12.11 2.56 11.98
N ASP A 137 11.50 1.47 11.56
CA ASP A 137 11.87 0.13 11.99
C ASP A 137 12.76 -0.63 10.98
N TYR A 138 12.82 -0.16 9.73
CA TYR A 138 13.62 -0.79 8.67
C TYR A 138 14.64 0.17 8.05
N VAL A 139 14.20 1.25 7.46
CA VAL A 139 15.07 2.19 6.74
C VAL A 139 16.13 2.78 7.68
N ALA A 140 15.74 3.19 8.89
CA ALA A 140 16.63 3.80 9.87
C ALA A 140 17.81 2.90 10.29
N PHE A 141 17.64 1.58 10.19
CA PHE A 141 18.68 0.60 10.52
C PHE A 141 19.38 0.03 9.28
N GLY A 142 19.01 0.49 8.10
CA GLY A 142 19.55 -0.01 6.85
C GLY A 142 20.86 0.66 6.44
N ASP A 143 21.49 0.09 5.43
CA ASP A 143 22.61 0.70 4.73
C ASP A 143 22.07 1.62 3.63
N LEU A 144 22.23 2.92 3.81
CA LEU A 144 21.74 3.95 2.89
C LEU A 144 22.87 4.55 2.04
N SER A 145 23.93 3.81 1.80
CA SER A 145 25.11 4.28 1.06
C SER A 145 24.76 4.80 -0.34
N ASP A 146 23.98 4.03 -1.07
CA ASP A 146 23.53 4.35 -2.43
C ASP A 146 22.19 3.68 -2.75
N ALA A 147 21.61 4.05 -3.90
CA ALA A 147 20.31 3.53 -4.32
C ALA A 147 20.31 2.02 -4.55
N ARG A 148 21.37 1.49 -5.15
CA ARG A 148 21.50 0.05 -5.41
C ARG A 148 21.48 -0.75 -4.11
N THR A 149 22.20 -0.29 -3.11
CA THR A 149 22.27 -0.93 -1.78
C THR A 149 20.90 -0.88 -1.09
N VAL A 150 20.22 0.26 -1.15
CA VAL A 150 18.86 0.40 -0.60
C VAL A 150 17.90 -0.54 -1.31
N MET A 151 17.89 -0.56 -2.64
CA MET A 151 16.98 -1.40 -3.42
C MET A 151 17.22 -2.89 -3.15
N ALA A 152 18.45 -3.29 -2.90
CA ALA A 152 18.80 -4.67 -2.57
C ALA A 152 18.25 -5.11 -1.20
N GLN A 153 18.01 -4.19 -0.28
CA GLN A 153 17.48 -4.48 1.07
C GLN A 153 15.94 -4.51 1.12
N LEU A 154 15.27 -3.86 0.18
CA LEU A 154 13.81 -3.74 0.19
C LEU A 154 13.08 -5.08 0.26
N PRO A 155 13.45 -6.13 -0.49
CA PRO A 155 12.77 -7.42 -0.39
C PRO A 155 12.78 -8.00 1.03
N LYS A 156 13.91 -7.93 1.72
CA LYS A 156 14.02 -8.39 3.11
C LYS A 156 13.16 -7.57 4.06
N TRP A 157 13.15 -6.25 3.90
CA TRP A 157 12.36 -5.37 4.75
C TRP A 157 10.87 -5.61 4.60
N PHE A 158 10.37 -5.70 3.37
CA PHE A 158 8.96 -6.00 3.12
C PHE A 158 8.58 -7.39 3.60
N ASP A 159 9.43 -8.37 3.39
CA ASP A 159 9.17 -9.74 3.83
C ASP A 159 9.09 -9.84 5.35
N HIS A 160 10.04 -9.22 6.06
CA HIS A 160 10.01 -9.18 7.53
C HIS A 160 8.76 -8.44 8.05
N TYR A 161 8.38 -7.32 7.43
CA TYR A 161 7.17 -6.61 7.78
C TYR A 161 5.95 -7.51 7.67
N ASN A 162 5.81 -8.23 6.58
CA ASN A 162 4.68 -9.10 6.33
C ASN A 162 4.67 -10.35 7.24
N GLU A 163 5.83 -10.97 7.47
CA GLU A 163 5.91 -12.24 8.20
C GLU A 163 6.00 -12.06 9.72
N VAL A 164 6.61 -10.99 10.20
CA VAL A 164 7.04 -10.88 11.60
C VAL A 164 6.52 -9.64 12.32
N HIS A 165 6.38 -8.49 11.61
CA HIS A 165 6.09 -7.22 12.28
C HIS A 165 4.70 -7.26 12.95
N PRO A 166 4.62 -7.08 14.30
CA PRO A 166 3.35 -7.16 15.00
C PRO A 166 2.51 -5.88 14.86
N HIS A 167 1.21 -6.04 14.76
CA HIS A 167 0.25 -4.94 14.71
C HIS A 167 -0.74 -5.02 15.85
N SER A 168 -0.86 -3.97 16.64
CA SER A 168 -1.84 -3.92 17.75
C SER A 168 -3.28 -4.12 17.26
N ALA A 169 -3.61 -3.57 16.09
CA ALA A 169 -4.93 -3.76 15.47
C ALA A 169 -5.20 -5.20 15.03
N LEU A 170 -4.17 -6.03 14.91
CA LEU A 170 -4.25 -7.45 14.57
C LEU A 170 -3.95 -8.34 15.79
N LYS A 171 -4.16 -7.85 17.01
CA LYS A 171 -3.84 -8.54 18.26
C LYS A 171 -2.36 -8.96 18.33
N TYR A 172 -1.48 -8.09 17.86
CA TYR A 172 -0.03 -8.29 17.79
C TYR A 172 0.43 -9.41 16.85
N LEU A 173 -0.44 -9.89 15.96
CA LEU A 173 -0.04 -10.77 14.87
C LEU A 173 0.63 -9.95 13.75
N SER A 174 1.48 -10.61 12.99
CA SER A 174 1.94 -10.05 11.71
C SER A 174 0.83 -10.11 10.66
N PRO A 175 0.92 -9.33 9.57
CA PRO A 175 -0.07 -9.38 8.50
C PRO A 175 -0.33 -10.79 7.96
N ARG A 176 0.72 -11.55 7.67
CA ARG A 176 0.56 -12.90 7.13
C ARG A 176 0.08 -13.92 8.12
N MET A 177 0.45 -13.79 9.40
CA MET A 177 -0.13 -14.64 10.46
C MET A 177 -1.62 -14.40 10.58
N PHE A 178 -2.04 -13.14 10.57
CA PHE A 178 -3.45 -12.78 10.60
C PHE A 178 -4.19 -13.30 9.37
N TRP A 179 -3.63 -13.10 8.17
CA TRP A 179 -4.18 -13.58 6.91
C TRP A 179 -4.35 -15.09 6.87
N ARG A 180 -3.36 -15.85 7.39
CA ARG A 180 -3.40 -17.31 7.45
C ARG A 180 -4.30 -17.86 8.56
N GLY A 181 -4.79 -17.02 9.47
CA GLY A 181 -5.61 -17.44 10.60
C GLY A 181 -4.86 -18.17 11.68
N ILE A 182 -3.59 -17.86 11.86
CA ILE A 182 -2.74 -18.50 12.88
C ILE A 182 -2.89 -17.82 14.23
#